data_97eb9584bbaa3d403609fba856c3af6f
#
_entry.id   97eb9584bbaa3d403609fba856c3af6f
#
_cell.length_a   1.000
_cell.length_b   1.000
_cell.length_c   1.000
_cell.angle_alpha   90.00
_cell.angle_beta   90.00
_cell.angle_gamma   90.00
#
_symmetry.space_group_name_H-M   'P 1'
#
loop_
_entity.id
_entity.type
_entity.pdbx_description
1 polymer ?
#
loop_
_entity_poly.entity_id
_entity_poly.type
_entity_poly.pdbx_seq_one_letter_code
_entity_poly.pdbx_strand_id
1 'polypeptide(L)'
;GTGGEFQPLGITKNKGVLNIDVTGLDAEYASSAGVLTAAFPNYLVASVLKNNVYADGLGFVFNTSVEQFFKSLRDNVGSFIFAKEMNDNGTLVGYPYRTTNLLETTGGKSSIIFGNWNDLVIGEQGALEIETSREGSWTDDAGNLISAFENDQTLIRAINNVDTGLRHDESFAVATKVAVPV
;
A
#
# COMPACT_ATOMS: atom_id res chain seq x y z
N GLY A 1 -7.49 -1.78 3.32
CA GLY A 1 -8.78 -2.32 3.70
C GLY A 1 -9.39 -3.17 2.58
N THR A 2 -10.24 -4.11 2.93
CA THR A 2 -10.87 -5.04 1.98
C THR A 2 -12.19 -4.50 1.41
N GLY A 3 -12.69 -3.36 1.92
CA GLY A 3 -14.00 -2.80 1.55
C GLY A 3 -15.18 -3.62 2.08
N GLY A 4 -14.98 -4.36 3.20
CA GLY A 4 -16.07 -5.03 3.90
C GLY A 4 -16.96 -4.04 4.65
N GLU A 5 -18.03 -4.54 5.28
CA GLU A 5 -19.11 -3.75 5.86
C GLU A 5 -18.68 -2.64 6.86
N PHE A 6 -17.48 -2.77 7.46
CA PHE A 6 -16.91 -1.78 8.40
C PHE A 6 -15.43 -1.45 8.11
N GLN A 7 -14.99 -1.62 6.84
CA GLN A 7 -13.61 -1.36 6.45
C GLN A 7 -13.54 -0.52 5.18
N PRO A 8 -12.73 0.54 5.16
CA PRO A 8 -12.53 1.34 3.95
C PRO A 8 -11.92 0.49 2.84
N LEU A 9 -12.26 0.82 1.59
CA LEU A 9 -11.71 0.16 0.41
C LEU A 9 -10.30 0.66 0.15
N GLY A 10 -9.31 -0.23 0.22
CA GLY A 10 -7.91 0.09 -0.09
C GLY A 10 -7.68 0.28 -1.59
N ILE A 11 -6.65 1.06 -1.95
CA ILE A 11 -6.24 1.34 -3.34
C ILE A 11 -6.06 0.03 -4.14
N THR A 12 -5.43 -0.99 -3.54
CA THR A 12 -5.15 -2.28 -4.19
C THR A 12 -6.41 -3.10 -4.51
N LYS A 13 -7.55 -2.76 -3.92
CA LYS A 13 -8.83 -3.46 -4.12
C LYS A 13 -9.83 -2.66 -4.93
N ASN A 14 -9.52 -1.40 -5.25
CA ASN A 14 -10.37 -0.56 -6.08
C ASN A 14 -10.33 -1.07 -7.53
N LYS A 15 -11.52 -1.28 -8.12
CA LYS A 15 -11.66 -1.85 -9.47
C LYS A 15 -11.27 -0.89 -10.59
N GLY A 16 -11.29 0.42 -10.33
CA GLY A 16 -10.94 1.44 -11.31
C GLY A 16 -9.43 1.64 -11.46
N VAL A 17 -8.64 1.20 -10.48
CA VAL A 17 -7.18 1.32 -10.49
C VAL A 17 -6.56 0.35 -11.49
N LEU A 18 -5.55 0.82 -12.23
CA LEU A 18 -4.80 -0.02 -13.16
C LEU A 18 -4.03 -1.11 -12.42
N ASN A 19 -4.46 -2.34 -12.57
CA ASN A 19 -3.82 -3.50 -11.93
C ASN A 19 -2.91 -4.21 -12.95
N ILE A 20 -1.62 -4.27 -12.64
CA ILE A 20 -0.58 -4.84 -13.49
C ILE A 20 -0.07 -6.14 -12.85
N ASP A 21 -0.38 -7.28 -13.45
CA ASP A 21 0.24 -8.55 -13.07
C ASP A 21 1.64 -8.64 -13.67
N VAL A 22 2.68 -8.52 -12.84
CA VAL A 22 4.07 -8.48 -13.32
C VAL A 22 4.53 -9.80 -13.93
N THR A 23 3.88 -10.92 -13.61
CA THR A 23 4.23 -12.23 -14.19
C THR A 23 3.78 -12.39 -15.65
N GLY A 24 2.90 -11.53 -16.12
CA GLY A 24 2.42 -11.49 -17.51
C GLY A 24 3.08 -10.42 -18.37
N LEU A 25 4.08 -9.69 -17.85
CA LEU A 25 4.79 -8.66 -18.59
C LEU A 25 5.90 -9.27 -19.48
N ASP A 26 6.34 -8.46 -20.46
CA ASP A 26 7.50 -8.77 -21.27
C ASP A 26 8.77 -8.89 -20.41
N ALA A 27 9.71 -9.74 -20.86
CA ALA A 27 10.97 -10.00 -20.13
C ALA A 27 11.84 -8.74 -19.95
N GLU A 28 11.58 -7.67 -20.70
CA GLU A 28 12.20 -6.37 -20.53
C GLU A 28 11.85 -5.74 -19.15
N TYR A 29 10.63 -5.96 -18.67
CA TYR A 29 10.12 -5.33 -17.43
C TYR A 29 10.14 -6.28 -16.23
N ALA A 30 9.79 -7.53 -16.44
CA ALA A 30 9.78 -8.54 -15.37
C ALA A 30 9.96 -9.96 -15.93
N SER A 31 10.51 -10.85 -15.11
CA SER A 31 10.53 -12.28 -15.44
C SER A 31 9.15 -12.91 -15.19
N SER A 32 8.91 -14.07 -15.79
CA SER A 32 7.69 -14.87 -15.54
C SER A 32 7.50 -15.30 -14.07
N ALA A 33 8.57 -15.26 -13.28
CA ALA A 33 8.52 -15.49 -11.83
C ALA A 33 8.11 -14.23 -11.04
N GLY A 34 8.02 -13.05 -11.69
CA GLY A 34 7.69 -11.78 -11.07
C GLY A 34 8.90 -10.99 -10.53
N VAL A 35 10.13 -11.40 -10.90
CA VAL A 35 11.34 -10.63 -10.56
C VAL A 35 11.44 -9.44 -11.50
N LEU A 36 11.49 -8.23 -10.94
CA LEU A 36 11.52 -6.99 -11.70
C LEU A 36 12.89 -6.69 -12.31
N THR A 37 12.90 -5.98 -13.42
CA THR A 37 14.10 -5.40 -14.03
C THR A 37 14.25 -3.93 -13.67
N ALA A 38 15.39 -3.33 -14.03
CA ALA A 38 15.62 -1.90 -13.85
C ALA A 38 14.70 -1.00 -14.71
N ALA A 39 14.10 -1.54 -15.78
CA ALA A 39 13.16 -0.81 -16.63
C ALA A 39 11.76 -0.71 -16.04
N PHE A 40 11.41 -1.59 -15.09
CA PHE A 40 10.06 -1.68 -14.54
C PHE A 40 9.55 -0.39 -13.87
N PRO A 41 10.32 0.34 -13.03
CA PRO A 41 9.83 1.58 -12.43
C PRO A 41 9.39 2.61 -13.47
N ASN A 42 10.17 2.75 -14.58
CA ASN A 42 9.80 3.64 -15.69
C ASN A 42 8.51 3.20 -16.39
N TYR A 43 8.33 1.89 -16.58
CA TYR A 43 7.10 1.35 -17.16
C TYR A 43 5.88 1.68 -16.29
N LEU A 44 6.00 1.54 -14.96
CA LEU A 44 4.91 1.84 -14.04
C LEU A 44 4.57 3.34 -14.04
N VAL A 45 5.57 4.21 -14.06
CA VAL A 45 5.39 5.67 -14.20
C VAL A 45 4.68 6.01 -15.52
N ALA A 46 5.16 5.47 -16.64
CA ALA A 46 4.56 5.71 -17.95
C ALA A 46 3.10 5.24 -18.02
N SER A 47 2.77 4.13 -17.33
CA SER A 47 1.42 3.58 -17.30
C SER A 47 0.39 4.51 -16.62
N VAL A 48 0.83 5.32 -15.66
CA VAL A 48 -0.02 6.32 -14.99
C VAL A 48 -0.05 7.62 -15.79
N LEU A 49 1.11 8.13 -16.21
CA LEU A 49 1.19 9.43 -16.90
C LEU A 49 0.44 9.48 -18.23
N LYS A 50 0.32 8.34 -18.95
CA LYS A 50 -0.48 8.28 -20.19
C LYS A 50 -1.96 8.64 -20.00
N ASN A 51 -2.48 8.59 -18.78
CA ASN A 51 -3.88 8.88 -18.46
C ASN A 51 -4.10 10.37 -18.11
N ASN A 52 -3.21 11.28 -18.52
CA ASN A 52 -3.28 12.72 -18.24
C ASN A 52 -3.33 13.06 -16.73
N VAL A 53 -2.66 12.28 -15.92
CA VAL A 53 -2.56 12.52 -14.48
C VAL A 53 -1.63 13.70 -14.21
N TYR A 54 -2.01 14.59 -13.30
CA TYR A 54 -1.15 15.68 -12.86
C TYR A 54 0.12 15.15 -12.21
N ALA A 55 1.26 15.73 -12.60
CA ALA A 55 2.57 15.30 -12.12
C ALA A 55 2.88 15.70 -10.66
N ASP A 56 2.03 16.53 -10.05
CA ASP A 56 2.19 16.95 -8.66
C ASP A 56 1.64 15.89 -7.70
N GLY A 57 2.42 15.55 -6.68
CA GLY A 57 2.02 14.54 -5.69
C GLY A 57 2.22 13.07 -6.11
N LEU A 58 2.94 12.82 -7.22
CA LEU A 58 3.29 11.44 -7.63
C LEU A 58 4.32 10.82 -6.68
N GLY A 59 4.15 9.53 -6.39
CA GLY A 59 5.09 8.79 -5.56
C GLY A 59 4.83 7.30 -5.53
N PHE A 60 5.87 6.56 -5.10
CA PHE A 60 5.82 5.12 -4.92
C PHE A 60 5.52 4.75 -3.48
N VAL A 61 4.80 3.65 -3.31
CA VAL A 61 4.68 2.94 -2.03
C VAL A 61 4.87 1.45 -2.25
N PHE A 62 5.77 0.85 -1.49
CA PHE A 62 6.08 -0.57 -1.56
C PHE A 62 6.60 -1.11 -0.21
N ASN A 63 6.76 -2.42 -0.13
CA ASN A 63 7.29 -3.09 1.05
C ASN A 63 8.80 -2.87 1.19
N THR A 64 9.33 -2.89 2.42
CA THR A 64 10.76 -2.76 2.73
C THR A 64 11.63 -3.78 1.98
N SER A 65 11.12 -5.00 1.76
CA SER A 65 11.84 -6.02 1.00
C SER A 65 12.00 -5.64 -0.48
N VAL A 66 10.99 -4.98 -1.07
CA VAL A 66 11.06 -4.43 -2.45
C VAL A 66 12.07 -3.29 -2.51
N GLU A 67 12.14 -2.44 -1.47
CA GLU A 67 13.17 -1.41 -1.36
C GLU A 67 14.57 -2.00 -1.44
N GLN A 68 14.85 -3.02 -0.62
CA GLN A 68 16.15 -3.68 -0.61
C GLN A 68 16.46 -4.34 -1.96
N PHE A 69 15.45 -4.90 -2.62
CA PHE A 69 15.61 -5.44 -3.96
C PHE A 69 16.06 -4.35 -4.94
N PHE A 70 15.39 -3.20 -5.02
CA PHE A 70 15.80 -2.11 -5.92
C PHE A 70 17.19 -1.57 -5.60
N LYS A 71 17.54 -1.44 -4.32
CA LYS A 71 18.89 -1.03 -3.90
C LYS A 71 19.97 -2.04 -4.27
N SER A 72 19.63 -3.31 -4.38
CA SER A 72 20.55 -4.40 -4.74
C SER A 72 20.71 -4.61 -6.25
N LEU A 73 19.84 -4.02 -7.09
CA LEU A 73 19.91 -4.16 -8.52
C LEU A 73 21.22 -3.60 -9.09
N ARG A 74 21.87 -4.41 -9.93
CA ARG A 74 23.15 -4.08 -10.56
C ARG A 74 23.02 -4.07 -12.07
N ASP A 75 23.85 -3.26 -12.69
CA ASP A 75 24.06 -3.28 -14.12
C ASP A 75 24.99 -4.44 -14.56
N ASN A 76 25.23 -4.56 -15.86
CA ASN A 76 26.10 -5.59 -16.43
C ASN A 76 27.59 -5.43 -16.04
N VAL A 77 27.98 -4.29 -15.47
CA VAL A 77 29.34 -3.98 -14.99
C VAL A 77 29.47 -4.18 -13.49
N GLY A 78 28.34 -4.52 -12.82
CA GLY A 78 28.28 -4.77 -11.38
C GLY A 78 28.00 -3.53 -10.50
N SER A 79 27.78 -2.35 -11.09
CA SER A 79 27.43 -1.13 -10.36
C SER A 79 25.96 -1.14 -9.93
N PHE A 80 25.68 -0.59 -8.76
CA PHE A 80 24.31 -0.44 -8.29
C PHE A 80 23.58 0.65 -9.08
N ILE A 81 22.37 0.34 -9.58
CA ILE A 81 21.62 1.25 -10.45
C ILE A 81 20.91 2.31 -9.62
N PHE A 82 20.11 1.91 -8.63
CA PHE A 82 19.25 2.82 -7.87
C PHE A 82 19.75 3.16 -6.46
N ALA A 83 20.74 2.43 -5.94
CA ALA A 83 21.15 2.57 -4.55
C ALA A 83 21.57 3.99 -4.18
N LYS A 84 22.30 4.68 -5.06
CA LYS A 84 22.74 6.06 -4.82
C LYS A 84 21.54 7.02 -4.77
N GLU A 85 20.65 6.98 -5.76
CA GLU A 85 19.47 7.84 -5.82
C GLU A 85 18.56 7.62 -4.62
N MET A 86 18.29 6.35 -4.28
CA MET A 86 17.42 6.00 -3.17
C MET A 86 17.99 6.38 -1.79
N ASN A 87 19.32 6.31 -1.61
CA ASN A 87 19.95 6.66 -0.34
C ASN A 87 20.14 8.17 -0.17
N ASP A 88 20.54 8.88 -1.23
CA ASP A 88 20.89 10.31 -1.15
C ASP A 88 19.63 11.18 -1.23
N ASN A 89 18.69 10.85 -2.12
CA ASN A 89 17.54 11.69 -2.42
C ASN A 89 16.21 11.12 -1.89
N GLY A 90 16.15 9.85 -1.52
CA GLY A 90 14.88 9.19 -1.15
C GLY A 90 13.89 9.09 -2.32
N THR A 91 14.42 9.00 -3.55
CA THR A 91 13.64 8.93 -4.79
C THR A 91 13.95 7.65 -5.56
N LEU A 92 13.00 7.19 -6.34
CA LEU A 92 13.14 6.13 -7.33
C LEU A 92 12.71 6.68 -8.68
N VAL A 93 13.63 6.74 -9.63
CA VAL A 93 13.38 7.32 -10.99
C VAL A 93 12.86 8.76 -10.90
N GLY A 94 13.42 9.57 -9.97
CA GLY A 94 13.06 10.97 -9.77
C GLY A 94 11.78 11.20 -8.95
N TYR A 95 11.04 10.16 -8.57
CA TYR A 95 9.82 10.27 -7.75
C TYR A 95 10.06 9.83 -6.31
N PRO A 96 9.48 10.52 -5.32
CA PRO A 96 9.62 10.13 -3.92
C PRO A 96 8.99 8.75 -3.67
N TYR A 97 9.54 8.01 -2.73
CA TYR A 97 8.96 6.75 -2.30
C TYR A 97 8.77 6.69 -0.78
N ARG A 98 7.86 5.84 -0.35
CA ARG A 98 7.65 5.48 1.05
C ARG A 98 7.52 3.96 1.17
N THR A 99 8.03 3.45 2.28
CA THR A 99 7.94 2.01 2.59
C THR A 99 6.88 1.74 3.63
N THR A 100 6.20 0.61 3.48
CA THR A 100 5.23 0.12 4.46
C THR A 100 5.22 -1.41 4.47
N ASN A 101 5.22 -2.00 5.66
CA ASN A 101 5.10 -3.44 5.83
C ASN A 101 3.64 -3.90 5.88
N LEU A 102 2.67 -2.97 5.76
CA LEU A 102 1.24 -3.29 5.69
C LEU A 102 0.81 -3.80 4.31
N LEU A 103 1.64 -3.66 3.28
CA LEU A 103 1.40 -4.31 2.00
C LEU A 103 1.61 -5.82 2.16
N GLU A 104 0.55 -6.55 1.87
CA GLU A 104 0.51 -8.00 2.01
C GLU A 104 1.64 -8.67 1.21
N THR A 105 2.34 -9.59 1.86
CA THR A 105 3.33 -10.47 1.23
C THR A 105 2.82 -11.89 1.31
N THR A 106 2.24 -12.39 0.22
CA THR A 106 1.71 -13.75 0.13
C THR A 106 2.60 -14.59 -0.78
N GLY A 107 3.15 -15.67 -0.25
CA GLY A 107 4.00 -16.60 -1.03
C GLY A 107 5.28 -15.96 -1.56
N GLY A 108 5.91 -15.03 -0.83
CA GLY A 108 7.12 -14.33 -1.27
C GLY A 108 6.86 -13.27 -2.37
N LYS A 109 5.60 -12.87 -2.56
CA LYS A 109 5.21 -11.84 -3.54
C LYS A 109 4.54 -10.67 -2.83
N SER A 110 4.89 -9.47 -3.24
CA SER A 110 4.32 -8.21 -2.72
C SER A 110 3.72 -7.36 -3.85
N SER A 111 3.23 -6.19 -3.49
CA SER A 111 2.69 -5.22 -4.43
C SER A 111 3.47 -3.91 -4.38
N ILE A 112 3.49 -3.20 -5.51
CA ILE A 112 4.02 -1.84 -5.62
C ILE A 112 2.87 -0.94 -6.06
N ILE A 113 2.68 0.18 -5.39
CA ILE A 113 1.69 1.20 -5.74
C ILE A 113 2.44 2.43 -6.23
N PHE A 114 2.04 2.96 -7.37
CA PHE A 114 2.49 4.25 -7.87
C PHE A 114 1.27 5.08 -8.27
N GLY A 115 1.25 6.35 -7.94
CA GLY A 115 0.16 7.23 -8.33
C GLY A 115 0.25 8.61 -7.72
N ASN A 116 -0.79 9.41 -8.01
CA ASN A 116 -0.96 10.74 -7.46
C ASN A 116 -1.68 10.68 -6.11
N TRP A 117 -0.95 10.89 -5.04
CA TRP A 117 -1.47 10.81 -3.67
C TRP A 117 -2.40 11.97 -3.30
N ASN A 118 -2.42 13.06 -4.08
CA ASN A 118 -3.39 14.14 -3.90
C ASN A 118 -4.82 13.75 -4.34
N ASP A 119 -4.95 12.66 -5.11
CA ASP A 119 -6.25 12.12 -5.52
C ASP A 119 -6.81 11.09 -4.54
N LEU A 120 -6.04 10.70 -3.53
CA LEU A 120 -6.54 9.88 -2.41
C LEU A 120 -7.21 10.79 -1.38
N VAL A 121 -8.51 10.64 -1.22
CA VAL A 121 -9.31 11.41 -0.26
C VAL A 121 -9.64 10.53 0.94
N ILE A 122 -9.43 11.05 2.14
CA ILE A 122 -9.86 10.45 3.39
C ILE A 122 -11.02 11.27 3.90
N GLY A 123 -12.19 10.64 4.04
CA GLY A 123 -13.40 11.24 4.59
C GLY A 123 -13.59 10.82 6.04
N GLU A 124 -13.79 11.77 6.93
CA GLU A 124 -14.13 11.54 8.33
C GLU A 124 -15.53 12.08 8.60
N GLN A 125 -16.38 11.27 9.19
CA GLN A 125 -17.73 11.67 9.57
C GLN A 125 -17.81 11.86 11.08
N GLY A 126 -17.95 13.10 11.51
CA GLY A 126 -18.02 13.46 12.94
C GLY A 126 -16.65 13.59 13.61
N ALA A 127 -16.68 13.75 14.90
CA ALA A 127 -15.49 13.75 15.75
C ALA A 127 -15.31 12.36 16.36
N LEU A 128 -14.11 12.07 16.85
CA LEU A 128 -13.85 10.89 17.65
C LEU A 128 -14.75 10.92 18.91
N GLU A 129 -15.67 9.97 19.02
CA GLU A 129 -16.54 9.82 20.17
C GLU A 129 -15.91 8.83 21.16
N ILE A 130 -15.70 9.27 22.39
CA ILE A 130 -15.18 8.43 23.47
C ILE A 130 -16.23 8.33 24.57
N GLU A 131 -16.69 7.12 24.83
CA GLU A 131 -17.67 6.81 25.88
C GLU A 131 -17.05 5.87 26.92
N THR A 132 -17.47 6.06 28.18
CA THR A 132 -17.05 5.18 29.27
C THR A 132 -18.27 4.54 29.91
N SER A 133 -18.16 3.25 30.25
CA SER A 133 -19.22 2.51 30.93
C SER A 133 -18.64 1.56 31.97
N ARG A 134 -19.30 1.43 33.10
CA ARG A 134 -19.03 0.42 34.12
C ARG A 134 -20.05 -0.72 34.12
N GLU A 135 -21.16 -0.53 33.40
CA GLU A 135 -22.28 -1.50 33.34
C GLU A 135 -22.24 -2.34 32.04
N GLY A 136 -21.32 -2.03 31.15
CA GLY A 136 -21.19 -2.75 29.86
C GLY A 136 -20.64 -4.15 30.05
N SER A 137 -20.87 -4.99 29.04
CA SER A 137 -20.25 -6.30 28.91
C SER A 137 -19.58 -6.43 27.54
N TRP A 138 -18.56 -7.29 27.42
CA TRP A 138 -17.90 -7.62 26.17
C TRP A 138 -17.67 -9.12 26.08
N THR A 139 -17.39 -9.60 24.88
CA THR A 139 -17.05 -10.99 24.63
C THR A 139 -15.55 -11.12 24.48
N ASP A 140 -14.92 -12.03 25.20
CA ASP A 140 -13.49 -12.34 25.07
C ASP A 140 -13.20 -13.15 23.79
N ASP A 141 -11.90 -13.36 23.49
CA ASP A 141 -11.47 -14.12 22.31
C ASP A 141 -11.91 -15.59 22.33
N ALA A 142 -12.29 -16.12 23.51
CA ALA A 142 -12.82 -17.48 23.70
C ALA A 142 -14.35 -17.54 23.56
N GLY A 143 -15.03 -16.39 23.36
CA GLY A 143 -16.47 -16.31 23.21
C GLY A 143 -17.26 -16.18 24.53
N ASN A 144 -16.58 -15.98 25.69
CA ASN A 144 -17.26 -15.81 26.96
C ASN A 144 -17.70 -14.35 27.13
N LEU A 145 -18.91 -14.17 27.64
CA LEU A 145 -19.42 -12.87 28.01
C LEU A 145 -18.84 -12.44 29.38
N ILE A 146 -18.15 -11.31 29.38
CA ILE A 146 -17.52 -10.73 30.58
C ILE A 146 -18.25 -9.45 30.94
N SER A 147 -18.67 -9.33 32.20
CA SER A 147 -19.31 -8.14 32.75
C SER A 147 -18.27 -7.21 33.39
N ALA A 148 -18.26 -5.93 32.96
CA ALA A 148 -17.40 -4.93 33.57
C ALA A 148 -17.71 -4.70 35.06
N PHE A 149 -18.99 -4.79 35.44
CA PHE A 149 -19.44 -4.60 36.81
C PHE A 149 -18.94 -5.70 37.76
N GLU A 150 -19.01 -6.96 37.31
CA GLU A 150 -18.57 -8.11 38.15
C GLU A 150 -17.06 -8.14 38.37
N ASN A 151 -16.30 -7.57 37.40
CA ASN A 151 -14.83 -7.56 37.45
C ASN A 151 -14.23 -6.22 37.89
N ASP A 152 -15.07 -5.28 38.38
CA ASP A 152 -14.66 -3.92 38.78
C ASP A 152 -13.83 -3.20 37.71
N GLN A 153 -14.26 -3.30 36.44
CA GLN A 153 -13.59 -2.73 35.28
C GLN A 153 -14.40 -1.57 34.69
N THR A 154 -13.70 -0.69 33.99
CA THR A 154 -14.31 0.39 33.21
C THR A 154 -14.06 0.13 31.75
N LEU A 155 -15.11 0.03 30.93
CA LEU A 155 -15.06 -0.05 29.50
C LEU A 155 -14.88 1.34 28.89
N ILE A 156 -13.99 1.45 27.93
CA ILE A 156 -13.83 2.65 27.10
C ILE A 156 -14.13 2.25 25.66
N ARG A 157 -15.11 2.91 25.05
CA ARG A 157 -15.47 2.74 23.64
C ARG A 157 -15.08 3.99 22.89
N ALA A 158 -14.28 3.81 21.83
CA ALA A 158 -13.95 4.87 20.90
C ALA A 158 -14.55 4.55 19.53
N ILE A 159 -15.28 5.49 18.94
CA ILE A 159 -15.90 5.36 17.63
C ILE A 159 -15.35 6.46 16.74
N ASN A 160 -14.83 6.09 15.58
CA ASN A 160 -14.47 7.00 14.52
C ASN A 160 -14.94 6.43 13.17
N ASN A 161 -15.72 7.21 12.44
CA ASN A 161 -16.20 6.84 11.10
C ASN A 161 -15.29 7.44 10.06
N VAL A 162 -14.49 6.59 9.43
CA VAL A 162 -13.51 6.98 8.40
C VAL A 162 -13.73 6.14 7.15
N ASP A 163 -13.70 6.78 6.00
CA ASP A 163 -13.71 6.09 4.72
C ASP A 163 -12.65 6.69 3.79
N THR A 164 -12.26 5.95 2.76
CA THR A 164 -11.27 6.37 1.77
C THR A 164 -11.82 6.21 0.37
N GLY A 165 -11.55 7.20 -0.48
CA GLY A 165 -11.96 7.17 -1.88
C GLY A 165 -10.89 7.75 -2.80
N LEU A 166 -10.91 7.34 -4.04
CA LEU A 166 -10.07 7.93 -5.09
C LEU A 166 -10.90 8.95 -5.87
N ARG A 167 -10.34 10.14 -6.09
CA ARG A 167 -10.96 11.16 -6.94
C ARG A 167 -10.91 10.76 -8.41
N HIS A 168 -9.79 10.16 -8.81
CA HIS A 168 -9.55 9.61 -10.14
C HIS A 168 -8.87 8.24 -10.00
N ASP A 169 -9.55 7.21 -10.36
CA ASP A 169 -9.05 5.83 -10.25
C ASP A 169 -7.82 5.60 -11.15
N GLU A 170 -7.79 6.24 -12.32
CA GLU A 170 -6.70 6.16 -13.30
C GLU A 170 -5.40 6.84 -12.82
N SER A 171 -5.46 7.62 -11.72
CA SER A 171 -4.29 8.26 -11.12
C SER A 171 -3.39 7.28 -10.38
N PHE A 172 -3.80 6.01 -10.26
CA PHE A 172 -3.03 4.98 -9.58
C PHE A 172 -2.81 3.76 -10.45
N ALA A 173 -1.64 3.16 -10.30
CA ALA A 173 -1.32 1.83 -10.82
C ALA A 173 -0.77 0.95 -9.69
N VAL A 174 -1.22 -0.29 -9.67
CA VAL A 174 -0.79 -1.30 -8.70
C VAL A 174 -0.14 -2.45 -9.44
N ALA A 175 1.15 -2.66 -9.22
CA ALA A 175 1.84 -3.85 -9.67
C ALA A 175 1.66 -4.96 -8.63
N THR A 176 1.15 -6.10 -9.06
CA THR A 176 0.90 -7.26 -8.20
C THR A 176 1.83 -8.42 -8.54
N LYS A 177 1.99 -9.35 -7.61
CA LYS A 177 2.83 -10.55 -7.75
C LYS A 177 4.33 -10.26 -7.95
N VAL A 178 4.80 -9.13 -7.44
CA VAL A 178 6.22 -8.78 -7.43
C VAL A 178 6.97 -9.78 -6.55
N ALA A 179 7.88 -10.56 -7.14
CA ALA A 179 8.71 -11.48 -6.38
C ALA A 179 9.70 -10.69 -5.53
N VAL A 180 9.68 -10.99 -4.24
CA VAL A 180 10.62 -10.41 -3.27
C VAL A 180 11.65 -11.49 -2.97
N PRO A 181 12.92 -11.32 -3.40
CA PRO A 181 13.98 -12.21 -2.96
C PRO A 181 14.11 -12.14 -1.43
N VAL A 182 14.04 -13.28 -0.79
CA VAL A 182 14.29 -13.43 0.66
C VAL A 182 15.80 -13.48 0.89
#